data_907cb8e6faa35c79674070a9ca4afc80
#
_entry.id   907cb8e6faa35c79674070a9ca4afc80
#
_cell.length_a   1.000
_cell.length_b   1.000
_cell.length_c   1.000
_cell.angle_alpha   90.00
_cell.angle_beta   90.00
_cell.angle_gamma   90.00
#
_symmetry.space_group_name_H-M   'P 1'
#
loop_
_entity.id
_entity.type
_entity.pdbx_description
1 polymer ?
#
loop_
_entity_poly.entity_id
_entity_poly.type
_entity_poly.pdbx_seq_one_letter_code
_entity_poly.pdbx_strand_id
1 'polypeptide(L)'
;MYKRQLNENGYKYQVQDNTLVVKVEKKNLTNAKMAIASADIKSDGYTFDDAMKSSFTTTESDKTKQFAHYLEAKFVSDLESMDGIKSASVSVDIPDTSSSFYATTAEKSVSVVVDTNKTISDDTAESIANFLATAAGNSTTNNITIIDNKGTTLFSGLSNAGTVSGVSSAGKQKYKAQIEATTIN
;
A
#
# COMPACT_ATOMS: atom_id res chain seq x y z
N MET A 1 24.16 4.35 7.35
CA MET A 1 24.42 4.72 5.95
C MET A 1 24.37 6.22 5.74
N TYR A 2 23.34 6.94 6.16
CA TYR A 2 23.11 8.39 5.92
C TYR A 2 24.22 9.33 6.40
N LYS A 3 24.80 9.10 7.59
CA LYS A 3 25.87 9.94 8.16
C LYS A 3 27.10 10.04 7.25
N ARG A 4 27.42 8.95 6.54
CA ARG A 4 28.56 8.89 5.63
C ARG A 4 28.33 9.73 4.37
N GLN A 5 27.14 9.62 3.76
CA GLN A 5 26.77 10.39 2.57
C GLN A 5 26.66 11.89 2.83
N LEU A 6 26.13 12.29 4.00
CA LEU A 6 26.09 13.70 4.39
C LEU A 6 27.49 14.28 4.58
N ASN A 7 28.41 13.52 5.17
CA ASN A 7 29.83 13.93 5.32
C ASN A 7 30.53 14.02 3.97
N GLU A 8 30.33 13.06 3.08
CA GLU A 8 30.95 13.04 1.74
C GLU A 8 30.50 14.24 0.89
N ASN A 9 29.27 14.75 1.10
CA ASN A 9 28.73 15.93 0.44
C ASN A 9 28.99 17.24 1.23
N GLY A 10 29.75 17.21 2.32
CA GLY A 10 30.13 18.38 3.08
C GLY A 10 29.02 19.04 3.90
N TYR A 11 27.91 18.36 4.17
CA TYR A 11 26.81 18.90 4.96
C TYR A 11 27.01 18.64 6.45
N LYS A 12 26.84 19.69 7.26
CA LYS A 12 26.80 19.56 8.72
C LYS A 12 25.43 19.04 9.18
N TYR A 13 25.41 18.03 10.02
CA TYR A 13 24.19 17.47 10.59
C TYR A 13 24.29 17.36 12.12
N GLN A 14 23.16 17.33 12.77
CA GLN A 14 23.02 17.04 14.19
C GLN A 14 22.01 15.93 14.39
N VAL A 15 22.23 15.03 15.35
CA VAL A 15 21.27 14.03 15.77
C VAL A 15 20.59 14.57 17.02
N GLN A 16 19.29 14.76 16.97
CA GLN A 16 18.48 15.22 18.09
C GLN A 16 17.32 14.25 18.27
N ASP A 17 17.15 13.74 19.50
CA ASP A 17 16.07 12.82 19.87
C ASP A 17 15.87 11.65 18.89
N ASN A 18 16.97 11.00 18.52
CA ASN A 18 17.03 9.92 17.54
C ASN A 18 16.62 10.34 16.10
N THR A 19 16.42 11.61 15.87
CA THR A 19 16.09 12.19 14.56
C THR A 19 17.29 12.87 13.94
N LEU A 20 17.55 12.62 12.66
CA LEU A 20 18.63 13.25 11.93
C LEU A 20 18.19 14.64 11.43
N VAL A 21 18.65 15.70 12.08
CA VAL A 21 18.40 17.10 11.67
C VAL A 21 19.58 17.60 10.85
N VAL A 22 19.36 17.87 9.59
CA VAL A 22 20.37 18.43 8.69
C VAL A 22 20.21 19.95 8.65
N LYS A 23 21.17 20.69 9.21
CA LYS A 23 21.22 22.15 9.11
C LYS A 23 22.01 22.55 7.87
N VAL A 24 21.35 23.20 6.93
CA VAL A 24 21.96 23.66 5.69
C VAL A 24 21.83 25.19 5.57
N GLU A 25 22.84 25.83 5.05
CA GLU A 25 22.75 27.25 4.70
C GLU A 25 21.65 27.43 3.63
N LYS A 26 20.87 28.53 3.76
CA LYS A 26 19.70 28.78 2.89
C LYS A 26 20.04 28.72 1.40
N LYS A 27 21.25 29.17 1.01
CA LYS A 27 21.74 29.11 -0.38
C LYS A 27 21.96 27.67 -0.91
N ASN A 28 22.21 26.72 -0.01
CA ASN A 28 22.49 25.32 -0.36
C ASN A 28 21.27 24.40 -0.18
N LEU A 29 20.13 24.95 0.22
CA LEU A 29 18.93 24.16 0.54
C LEU A 29 18.42 23.34 -0.65
N THR A 30 18.43 23.92 -1.85
CA THR A 30 17.99 23.23 -3.07
C THR A 30 18.92 22.07 -3.42
N ASN A 31 20.24 22.31 -3.36
CA ASN A 31 21.22 21.25 -3.64
C ASN A 31 21.17 20.13 -2.60
N ALA A 32 20.96 20.47 -1.33
CA ALA A 32 20.77 19.48 -0.26
C ALA A 32 19.51 18.63 -0.48
N LYS A 33 18.39 19.25 -0.87
CA LYS A 33 17.16 18.52 -1.21
C LYS A 33 17.34 17.61 -2.43
N MET A 34 18.05 18.07 -3.45
CA MET A 34 18.38 17.26 -4.63
C MET A 34 19.29 16.09 -4.28
N ALA A 35 20.31 16.30 -3.43
CA ALA A 35 21.20 15.24 -2.97
C ALA A 35 20.46 14.17 -2.15
N ILE A 36 19.51 14.58 -1.31
CA ILE A 36 18.63 13.66 -0.56
C ILE A 36 17.72 12.88 -1.52
N ALA A 37 17.11 13.55 -2.49
CA ALA A 37 16.24 12.91 -3.47
C ALA A 37 16.99 11.93 -4.39
N SER A 38 18.23 12.28 -4.80
CA SER A 38 19.07 11.40 -5.65
C SER A 38 19.68 10.23 -4.91
N ALA A 39 19.74 10.29 -3.57
CA ALA A 39 20.25 9.21 -2.73
C ALA A 39 19.22 8.11 -2.46
N ASP A 40 18.02 8.19 -3.08
CA ASP A 40 16.90 7.24 -2.86
C ASP A 40 16.64 6.97 -1.37
N ILE A 41 16.76 8.05 -0.57
CA ILE A 41 16.45 8.00 0.85
C ILE A 41 14.93 7.93 0.97
N LYS A 42 14.40 6.72 0.99
CA LYS A 42 13.02 6.51 1.44
C LYS A 42 12.97 7.05 2.88
N SER A 43 12.14 8.08 3.10
CA SER A 43 11.78 8.44 4.47
C SER A 43 11.19 7.17 5.10
N ASP A 44 11.66 6.81 6.27
CA ASP A 44 10.90 5.84 7.07
C ASP A 44 9.49 6.42 7.17
N GLY A 45 8.55 5.83 6.41
CA GLY A 45 7.19 6.34 6.30
C GLY A 45 6.56 6.48 7.69
N TYR A 46 5.35 6.96 7.76
CA TYR A 46 4.58 7.06 9.00
C TYR A 46 4.65 5.71 9.75
N THR A 47 5.36 5.69 10.89
CA THR A 47 5.66 4.47 11.63
C THR A 47 4.53 4.13 12.62
N PHE A 48 4.47 2.88 13.06
CA PHE A 48 3.56 2.48 14.14
C PHE A 48 3.75 3.31 15.41
N ASP A 49 5.01 3.67 15.74
CA ASP A 49 5.33 4.54 16.86
C ASP A 49 4.74 5.95 16.69
N ASP A 50 4.73 6.49 15.46
CA ASP A 50 4.12 7.79 15.17
C ASP A 50 2.60 7.72 15.32
N ALA A 51 1.98 6.61 14.91
CA ALA A 51 0.56 6.35 15.13
C ALA A 51 0.20 6.24 16.62
N MET A 52 1.10 5.73 17.45
CA MET A 52 0.86 5.50 18.88
C MET A 52 1.25 6.67 19.80
N LYS A 53 2.11 7.60 19.35
CA LYS A 53 2.58 8.74 20.17
C LYS A 53 1.48 9.68 20.65
N SER A 54 0.38 9.80 19.94
CA SER A 54 -0.77 10.62 20.30
C SER A 54 -1.86 9.91 21.09
N SER A 55 -1.60 8.68 21.51
CA SER A 55 -2.59 7.75 22.07
C SER A 55 -3.21 8.14 23.44
N PHE A 56 -2.62 9.08 24.19
CA PHE A 56 -3.07 9.38 25.56
C PHE A 56 -4.29 10.28 25.64
N THR A 57 -4.66 10.97 24.56
CA THR A 57 -5.79 11.93 24.55
C THR A 57 -6.75 11.72 23.37
N THR A 58 -6.55 10.69 22.55
CA THR A 58 -7.31 10.46 21.33
C THR A 58 -8.47 9.47 21.56
N THR A 59 -9.57 9.70 20.86
CA THR A 59 -10.73 8.79 20.85
C THR A 59 -10.39 7.47 20.14
N GLU A 60 -11.19 6.43 20.37
CA GLU A 60 -11.02 5.15 19.64
C GLU A 60 -11.13 5.34 18.12
N SER A 61 -12.01 6.24 17.67
CA SER A 61 -12.11 6.61 16.24
C SER A 61 -10.80 7.22 15.71
N ASP A 62 -10.13 8.06 16.49
CA ASP A 62 -8.86 8.67 16.07
C ASP A 62 -7.73 7.63 16.01
N LYS A 63 -7.71 6.70 16.97
CA LYS A 63 -6.76 5.58 16.96
C LYS A 63 -6.95 4.70 15.72
N THR A 64 -8.20 4.41 15.35
CA THR A 64 -8.54 3.64 14.15
C THR A 64 -8.04 4.34 12.89
N LYS A 65 -8.25 5.66 12.77
CA LYS A 65 -7.74 6.46 11.65
C LYS A 65 -6.21 6.48 11.59
N GLN A 66 -5.55 6.66 12.73
CA GLN A 66 -4.08 6.63 12.80
C GLN A 66 -3.53 5.26 12.40
N PHE A 67 -4.20 4.19 12.82
CA PHE A 67 -3.81 2.84 12.42
C PHE A 67 -4.06 2.59 10.91
N ALA A 68 -5.17 3.12 10.35
CA ALA A 68 -5.39 3.07 8.90
C ALA A 68 -4.27 3.78 8.13
N HIS A 69 -3.87 4.99 8.54
CA HIS A 69 -2.74 5.71 7.92
C HIS A 69 -1.41 4.97 8.03
N TYR A 70 -1.18 4.29 9.15
CA TYR A 70 0.00 3.42 9.26
C TYR A 70 -0.03 2.28 8.26
N LEU A 71 -1.17 1.59 8.11
CA LEU A 71 -1.32 0.52 7.12
C LEU A 71 -1.16 1.04 5.69
N GLU A 72 -1.74 2.19 5.36
CA GLU A 72 -1.59 2.84 4.05
C GLU A 72 -0.11 3.08 3.72
N ALA A 73 0.63 3.72 4.63
CA ALA A 73 2.06 4.00 4.45
C ALA A 73 2.88 2.71 4.31
N LYS A 74 2.57 1.70 5.13
CA LYS A 74 3.21 0.40 5.07
C LYS A 74 2.97 -0.29 3.73
N PHE A 75 1.73 -0.34 3.27
CA PHE A 75 1.37 -0.99 2.01
C PHE A 75 1.98 -0.27 0.80
N VAL A 76 2.03 1.05 0.80
CA VAL A 76 2.74 1.82 -0.22
C VAL A 76 4.20 1.39 -0.28
N SER A 77 4.90 1.37 0.86
CA SER A 77 6.31 0.96 0.92
C SER A 77 6.54 -0.48 0.46
N ASP A 78 5.66 -1.40 0.87
CA ASP A 78 5.75 -2.81 0.49
C ASP A 78 5.53 -2.99 -1.03
N LEU A 79 4.51 -2.34 -1.59
CA LEU A 79 4.19 -2.39 -3.02
C LEU A 79 5.31 -1.78 -3.88
N GLU A 80 5.83 -0.61 -3.50
CA GLU A 80 6.92 0.05 -4.22
C GLU A 80 8.24 -0.72 -4.16
N SER A 81 8.39 -1.66 -3.22
CA SER A 81 9.54 -2.56 -3.16
C SER A 81 9.45 -3.71 -4.17
N MET A 82 8.26 -3.96 -4.76
CA MET A 82 8.04 -5.05 -5.72
C MET A 82 8.54 -4.67 -7.12
N ASP A 83 9.15 -5.65 -7.81
CA ASP A 83 9.59 -5.42 -9.20
C ASP A 83 8.42 -5.15 -10.13
N GLY A 84 8.51 -4.08 -10.89
CA GLY A 84 7.48 -3.66 -11.84
C GLY A 84 6.53 -2.59 -11.33
N ILE A 85 6.50 -2.30 -10.03
CA ILE A 85 5.73 -1.20 -9.45
C ILE A 85 6.66 0.01 -9.25
N LYS A 86 6.32 1.11 -9.88
CA LYS A 86 7.07 2.36 -9.80
C LYS A 86 6.59 3.24 -8.63
N SER A 87 5.29 3.30 -8.42
CA SER A 87 4.66 3.99 -7.30
C SER A 87 3.30 3.39 -7.00
N ALA A 88 2.85 3.52 -5.76
CA ALA A 88 1.55 3.07 -5.32
C ALA A 88 0.84 4.13 -4.50
N SER A 89 -0.48 4.13 -4.54
CA SER A 89 -1.35 4.88 -3.63
C SER A 89 -2.34 3.90 -3.02
N VAL A 90 -2.42 3.88 -1.71
CA VAL A 90 -3.27 2.94 -0.97
C VAL A 90 -4.22 3.71 -0.08
N SER A 91 -5.47 3.26 -0.03
CA SER A 91 -6.47 3.72 0.93
C SER A 91 -7.01 2.52 1.69
N VAL A 92 -7.03 2.63 3.01
CA VAL A 92 -7.51 1.60 3.93
C VAL A 92 -8.69 2.13 4.73
N ASP A 93 -9.83 1.46 4.61
CA ASP A 93 -10.98 1.72 5.46
C ASP A 93 -11.14 0.60 6.50
N ILE A 94 -11.22 0.99 7.77
CA ILE A 94 -11.40 0.08 8.90
C ILE A 94 -12.81 0.29 9.45
N PRO A 95 -13.71 -0.69 9.27
CA PRO A 95 -15.09 -0.56 9.73
C PRO A 95 -15.19 -0.35 11.24
N ASP A 96 -16.06 0.54 11.66
CA ASP A 96 -16.38 0.71 13.07
C ASP A 96 -17.32 -0.41 13.53
N THR A 97 -16.79 -1.29 14.38
CA THR A 97 -17.54 -2.43 14.95
C THR A 97 -18.05 -2.16 16.36
N SER A 98 -17.85 -0.97 16.89
CA SER A 98 -18.16 -0.63 18.30
C SER A 98 -19.65 -0.70 18.65
N SER A 99 -20.54 -0.62 17.65
CA SER A 99 -22.00 -0.64 17.82
C SER A 99 -22.66 -1.99 17.52
N SER A 100 -21.90 -3.02 17.14
CA SER A 100 -22.44 -4.32 16.76
C SER A 100 -22.40 -5.31 17.94
N PHE A 101 -23.58 -5.74 18.41
CA PHE A 101 -23.71 -6.82 19.41
C PHE A 101 -23.25 -8.19 18.89
N TYR A 102 -23.13 -8.34 17.57
CA TYR A 102 -22.59 -9.51 16.88
C TYR A 102 -21.31 -9.07 16.16
N ALA A 103 -20.22 -8.97 16.90
CA ALA A 103 -18.91 -8.68 16.34
C ALA A 103 -18.40 -9.88 15.51
N THR A 104 -18.92 -10.03 14.31
CA THR A 104 -18.14 -10.68 13.26
C THR A 104 -17.00 -9.69 12.94
N THR A 105 -15.78 -10.17 12.95
CA THR A 105 -14.61 -9.37 12.60
C THR A 105 -14.81 -8.80 11.19
N ALA A 106 -15.23 -7.53 11.13
CA ALA A 106 -15.49 -6.90 9.85
C ALA A 106 -14.15 -6.74 9.10
N GLU A 107 -14.10 -7.24 7.87
CA GLU A 107 -12.89 -7.15 7.04
C GLU A 107 -12.65 -5.70 6.62
N LYS A 108 -11.38 -5.30 6.61
CA LYS A 108 -10.94 -3.98 6.18
C LYS A 108 -11.03 -3.89 4.65
N SER A 109 -11.43 -2.73 4.14
CA SER A 109 -11.42 -2.46 2.70
C SER A 109 -10.08 -1.83 2.30
N VAL A 110 -9.45 -2.36 1.25
CA VAL A 110 -8.18 -1.86 0.73
C VAL A 110 -8.32 -1.56 -0.75
N SER A 111 -8.11 -0.31 -1.11
CA SER A 111 -8.12 0.17 -2.49
C SER A 111 -6.73 0.65 -2.89
N VAL A 112 -6.22 0.15 -4.01
CA VAL A 112 -4.86 0.40 -4.47
C VAL A 112 -4.86 0.91 -5.90
N VAL A 113 -4.10 1.98 -6.13
CA VAL A 113 -3.74 2.45 -7.46
C VAL A 113 -2.24 2.24 -7.62
N VAL A 114 -1.80 1.54 -8.68
CA VAL A 114 -0.40 1.32 -8.97
C VAL A 114 0.02 1.98 -10.28
N ASP A 115 1.18 2.64 -10.30
CA ASP A 115 1.89 3.01 -11.53
C ASP A 115 2.93 1.94 -11.82
N THR A 116 2.83 1.32 -12.99
CA THR A 116 3.65 0.16 -13.33
C THR A 116 4.48 0.42 -14.57
N ASN A 117 5.74 -0.02 -14.57
CA ASN A 117 6.62 0.02 -15.73
C ASN A 117 6.58 -1.28 -16.56
N LYS A 118 5.90 -2.29 -16.06
CA LYS A 118 5.66 -3.60 -16.70
C LYS A 118 4.20 -3.97 -16.60
N THR A 119 3.71 -4.80 -17.50
CA THR A 119 2.37 -5.39 -17.39
C THR A 119 2.34 -6.35 -16.20
N ILE A 120 1.43 -6.14 -15.28
CA ILE A 120 1.16 -7.06 -14.17
C ILE A 120 0.21 -8.15 -14.69
N SER A 121 0.61 -9.41 -14.52
CA SER A 121 -0.26 -10.55 -14.86
C SER A 121 -1.38 -10.71 -13.84
N ASP A 122 -2.47 -11.37 -14.22
CA ASP A 122 -3.59 -11.67 -13.33
C ASP A 122 -3.13 -12.46 -12.09
N ASP A 123 -2.21 -13.43 -12.25
CA ASP A 123 -1.65 -14.22 -11.15
C ASP A 123 -0.82 -13.37 -10.18
N THR A 124 -0.10 -12.36 -10.70
CA THR A 124 0.67 -11.42 -9.88
C THR A 124 -0.28 -10.49 -9.12
N ALA A 125 -1.32 -9.99 -9.79
CA ALA A 125 -2.33 -9.13 -9.16
C ALA A 125 -3.09 -9.88 -8.05
N GLU A 126 -3.42 -11.16 -8.25
CA GLU A 126 -4.02 -12.03 -7.24
C GLU A 126 -3.07 -12.26 -6.05
N SER A 127 -1.78 -12.48 -6.32
CA SER A 127 -0.76 -12.63 -5.27
C SER A 127 -0.61 -11.36 -4.43
N ILE A 128 -0.63 -10.19 -5.06
CA ILE A 128 -0.63 -8.89 -4.37
C ILE A 128 -1.90 -8.73 -3.52
N ALA A 129 -3.06 -9.09 -4.05
CA ALA A 129 -4.32 -9.02 -3.30
C ALA A 129 -4.32 -9.94 -2.07
N ASN A 130 -3.82 -11.15 -2.20
CA ASN A 130 -3.67 -12.10 -1.09
C ASN A 130 -2.69 -11.59 -0.02
N PHE A 131 -1.58 -10.98 -0.45
CA PHE A 131 -0.64 -10.33 0.46
C PHE A 131 -1.31 -9.20 1.24
N LEU A 132 -2.01 -8.28 0.55
CA LEU A 132 -2.71 -7.16 1.18
C LEU A 132 -3.80 -7.62 2.15
N ALA A 133 -4.60 -8.63 1.77
CA ALA A 133 -5.62 -9.19 2.63
C ALA A 133 -5.00 -9.75 3.93
N THR A 134 -3.97 -10.57 3.81
CA THR A 134 -3.27 -11.17 4.96
C THR A 134 -2.66 -10.10 5.86
N ALA A 135 -1.98 -9.10 5.27
CA ALA A 135 -1.32 -8.02 6.01
C ALA A 135 -2.34 -7.06 6.67
N ALA A 136 -3.52 -6.88 6.08
CA ALA A 136 -4.64 -6.16 6.69
C ALA A 136 -5.33 -6.95 7.81
N GLY A 137 -5.11 -8.27 7.89
CA GLY A 137 -5.81 -9.17 8.81
C GLY A 137 -7.21 -9.56 8.32
N ASN A 138 -7.43 -9.55 7.01
CA ASN A 138 -8.63 -10.08 6.38
C ASN A 138 -8.50 -11.58 6.15
N SER A 139 -9.60 -12.30 6.22
CA SER A 139 -9.67 -13.73 5.91
C SER A 139 -9.84 -13.99 4.41
N THR A 140 -10.34 -12.98 3.68
CA THR A 140 -10.62 -13.06 2.24
C THR A 140 -10.08 -11.84 1.50
N THR A 141 -10.03 -11.93 0.17
CA THR A 141 -9.67 -10.81 -0.72
C THR A 141 -10.90 -10.03 -1.20
N ASN A 142 -12.10 -10.33 -0.69
CA ASN A 142 -13.35 -9.75 -1.20
C ASN A 142 -13.38 -8.21 -1.16
N ASN A 143 -12.74 -7.61 -0.16
CA ASN A 143 -12.69 -6.17 0.04
C ASN A 143 -11.38 -5.54 -0.50
N ILE A 144 -10.68 -6.22 -1.40
CA ILE A 144 -9.46 -5.71 -2.02
C ILE A 144 -9.74 -5.33 -3.47
N THR A 145 -9.29 -4.14 -3.87
CA THR A 145 -9.35 -3.69 -5.26
C THR A 145 -8.01 -3.09 -5.66
N ILE A 146 -7.49 -3.49 -6.82
CA ILE A 146 -6.24 -2.99 -7.40
C ILE A 146 -6.52 -2.51 -8.81
N ILE A 147 -6.17 -1.26 -9.10
CA ILE A 147 -6.26 -0.66 -10.44
C ILE A 147 -4.90 -0.10 -10.86
N ASP A 148 -4.68 0.02 -12.16
CA ASP A 148 -3.53 0.74 -12.68
C ASP A 148 -3.81 2.26 -12.76
N ASN A 149 -2.77 3.05 -13.03
CA ASN A 149 -2.85 4.49 -13.21
C ASN A 149 -3.66 4.93 -14.46
N LYS A 150 -4.07 3.98 -15.31
CA LYS A 150 -4.93 4.20 -16.49
C LYS A 150 -6.40 3.87 -16.19
N GLY A 151 -6.69 3.40 -14.96
CA GLY A 151 -8.03 3.01 -14.54
C GLY A 151 -8.41 1.58 -14.93
N THR A 152 -7.45 0.75 -15.37
CA THR A 152 -7.70 -0.67 -15.65
C THR A 152 -7.73 -1.44 -14.35
N THR A 153 -8.76 -2.22 -14.10
CA THR A 153 -8.83 -3.10 -12.94
C THR A 153 -7.88 -4.29 -13.13
N LEU A 154 -6.88 -4.38 -12.27
CA LEU A 154 -5.94 -5.50 -12.21
C LEU A 154 -6.49 -6.63 -11.34
N PHE A 155 -7.14 -6.28 -10.23
CA PHE A 155 -7.80 -7.23 -9.34
C PHE A 155 -9.04 -6.59 -8.70
N SER A 156 -10.11 -7.37 -8.54
CA SER A 156 -11.29 -6.97 -7.76
C SER A 156 -11.83 -8.17 -7.00
N GLY A 157 -11.79 -8.11 -5.67
CA GLY A 157 -12.33 -9.15 -4.81
C GLY A 157 -13.83 -9.37 -4.97
N LEU A 158 -14.59 -8.29 -5.25
CA LEU A 158 -16.03 -8.37 -5.51
C LEU A 158 -16.37 -9.21 -6.75
N SER A 159 -15.46 -9.27 -7.74
CA SER A 159 -15.65 -10.11 -8.93
C SER A 159 -15.54 -11.61 -8.63
N ASN A 160 -14.84 -11.97 -7.55
CA ASN A 160 -14.70 -13.36 -7.09
C ASN A 160 -15.87 -13.82 -6.21
N ALA A 161 -16.67 -12.88 -5.70
CA ALA A 161 -17.81 -13.17 -4.81
C ALA A 161 -19.11 -13.58 -5.53
N GLY A 162 -19.03 -14.03 -6.79
CA GLY A 162 -20.17 -14.61 -7.52
C GLY A 162 -21.14 -13.61 -8.16
N THR A 163 -20.82 -12.32 -8.17
CA THR A 163 -21.59 -11.34 -8.94
C THR A 163 -21.03 -11.20 -10.36
N VAL A 164 -21.81 -11.60 -11.35
CA VAL A 164 -21.47 -11.67 -12.79
C VAL A 164 -21.42 -10.23 -13.40
N SER A 165 -20.62 -9.34 -12.83
CA SER A 165 -20.40 -8.00 -13.41
C SER A 165 -18.92 -7.68 -13.40
N GLY A 166 -18.22 -8.06 -14.47
CA GLY A 166 -16.83 -7.72 -14.70
C GLY A 166 -15.86 -8.91 -14.69
N VAL A 167 -16.25 -10.00 -15.32
CA VAL A 167 -15.29 -11.08 -15.60
C VAL A 167 -14.16 -10.49 -16.44
N SER A 168 -12.93 -10.49 -15.91
CA SER A 168 -11.76 -10.09 -16.69
C SER A 168 -11.69 -10.89 -17.99
N SER A 169 -11.05 -10.33 -19.00
CA SER A 169 -10.91 -11.04 -20.31
C SER A 169 -10.29 -12.42 -20.15
N ALA A 170 -9.38 -12.60 -19.18
CA ALA A 170 -8.75 -13.88 -18.84
C ALA A 170 -9.74 -14.85 -18.16
N GLY A 171 -10.61 -14.37 -17.26
CA GLY A 171 -11.69 -15.16 -16.69
C GLY A 171 -12.65 -15.67 -17.75
N LYS A 172 -13.02 -14.81 -18.72
CA LYS A 172 -13.86 -15.21 -19.88
C LYS A 172 -13.17 -16.29 -20.72
N GLN A 173 -11.86 -16.20 -20.92
CA GLN A 173 -11.10 -17.23 -21.67
C GLN A 173 -11.02 -18.56 -20.93
N LYS A 174 -10.78 -18.55 -19.60
CA LYS A 174 -10.80 -19.77 -18.78
C LYS A 174 -12.17 -20.47 -18.82
N TYR A 175 -13.26 -19.72 -18.65
CA TYR A 175 -14.62 -20.29 -18.75
C TYR A 175 -14.92 -20.79 -20.15
N LYS A 176 -14.51 -20.07 -21.20
CA LYS A 176 -14.69 -20.49 -22.58
C LYS A 176 -13.94 -21.79 -22.87
N ALA A 177 -12.66 -21.89 -22.47
CA ALA A 177 -11.86 -23.08 -22.62
C ALA A 177 -12.45 -24.28 -21.84
N GLN A 178 -13.00 -24.05 -20.65
CA GLN A 178 -13.62 -25.12 -19.83
C GLN A 178 -14.94 -25.60 -20.44
N ILE A 179 -15.76 -24.71 -21.00
CA ILE A 179 -16.99 -25.08 -21.71
C ILE A 179 -16.65 -25.85 -22.99
N GLU A 180 -15.68 -25.38 -23.78
CA GLU A 180 -15.24 -26.08 -25.00
C GLU A 180 -14.70 -27.48 -24.69
N ALA A 181 -13.92 -27.64 -23.61
CA ALA A 181 -13.43 -28.95 -23.17
C ALA A 181 -14.53 -29.91 -22.71
N THR A 182 -15.65 -29.38 -22.19
CA THR A 182 -16.80 -30.23 -21.72
C THR A 182 -17.75 -30.59 -22.85
N THR A 183 -17.72 -29.87 -23.97
CA THR A 183 -18.64 -30.09 -25.11
C THR A 183 -18.09 -31.10 -26.15
N ILE A 184 -16.82 -31.51 -26.01
CA ILE A 184 -16.14 -32.44 -26.96
C ILE A 184 -16.14 -33.90 -26.47
N ASN A 185 -16.85 -34.23 -25.39
CA ASN A 185 -16.98 -35.61 -24.89
C ASN A 185 -18.39 -36.15 -25.08
#